data_0c443383b774850d555a82004be4b665
#
_entry.id   0c443383b774850d555a82004be4b665
#
_cell.length_a   1.000
_cell.length_b   1.000
_cell.length_c   1.000
_cell.angle_alpha   90.00
_cell.angle_beta   90.00
_cell.angle_gamma   90.00
#
_symmetry.space_group_name_H-M   'P 1'
#
loop_
_entity.id
_entity.type
_entity.pdbx_description
1 polymer ?
#
loop_
_entity_poly.entity_id
_entity_poly.type
_entity_poly.pdbx_seq_one_letter_code
_entity_poly.pdbx_strand_id
1 'polypeptide(L)'
;ESSAASDVYKRQALLAMEPPISLNSADIRAEKVKVLKSMHVLKPEEVRQQFVRGQYDRGTIDGQQVKAYREEDKVASDSKTPTFVSGKVLIDNFRWAGVPFYIRTGKRLKRKSIQVVVEFKEVPMNLYYQKDKHLDSNLLVINIQPNEGVSIHLNGKKYVQGIETEPVQLSYAMSAQDKMNTVDAYENLLYDCLKGDATNFTHWEELKSTWKFVDSIQEAWDKFE
;
A
#
# COMPACT_ATOMS: atom_id res chain seq x y z
N GLU A 1 9.57 17.27 4.23
CA GLU A 1 8.75 16.51 3.29
C GLU A 1 8.48 15.11 3.86
N SER A 2 7.20 14.77 4.01
CA SER A 2 6.85 13.38 4.30
C SER A 2 7.29 12.55 3.08
N SER A 3 8.24 11.64 3.26
CA SER A 3 8.64 10.78 2.17
C SER A 3 7.43 9.94 1.72
N ALA A 4 7.29 9.69 0.42
CA ALA A 4 6.24 8.83 -0.12
C ALA A 4 6.21 7.44 0.57
N ALA A 5 7.35 6.98 1.06
CA ALA A 5 7.48 5.77 1.88
C ALA A 5 6.72 5.90 3.21
N SER A 6 6.87 7.02 3.94
CA SER A 6 6.17 7.25 5.22
C SER A 6 4.64 7.13 5.07
N ASP A 7 4.07 7.66 3.99
CA ASP A 7 2.62 7.59 3.76
C ASP A 7 2.14 6.16 3.44
N VAL A 8 2.96 5.35 2.78
CA VAL A 8 2.65 3.94 2.54
C VAL A 8 2.57 3.17 3.85
N TYR A 9 3.52 3.38 4.77
CA TYR A 9 3.54 2.66 6.05
C TYR A 9 2.40 3.05 6.98
N LYS A 10 1.96 4.32 6.95
CA LYS A 10 0.76 4.75 7.69
C LYS A 10 -0.49 3.98 7.24
N ARG A 11 -0.66 3.80 5.92
CA ARG A 11 -1.77 3.01 5.36
C ARG A 11 -1.63 1.53 5.69
N GLN A 12 -0.43 0.99 5.64
CA GLN A 12 -0.16 -0.40 6.03
C GLN A 12 -0.52 -0.64 7.51
N ALA A 13 -0.23 0.31 8.40
CA ALA A 13 -0.61 0.20 9.80
C ALA A 13 -2.12 0.08 9.99
N LEU A 14 -2.92 0.89 9.28
CA LEU A 14 -4.39 0.80 9.31
C LEU A 14 -4.92 -0.55 8.79
N LEU A 15 -4.28 -1.11 7.77
CA LEU A 15 -4.68 -2.41 7.21
C LEU A 15 -4.31 -3.59 8.08
N ALA A 16 -3.19 -3.48 8.81
CA ALA A 16 -2.60 -4.58 9.57
C ALA A 16 -2.93 -4.53 11.06
N MET A 17 -3.50 -3.43 11.57
CA MET A 17 -3.84 -3.32 12.99
C MET A 17 -5.00 -4.24 13.38
N GLU A 18 -5.06 -4.59 14.66
CA GLU A 18 -6.24 -5.23 15.23
C GLU A 18 -7.39 -4.21 15.40
N PRO A 19 -8.63 -4.67 15.44
CA PRO A 19 -9.75 -3.79 15.78
C PRO A 19 -9.51 -3.10 17.11
N PRO A 20 -9.59 -1.76 17.19
CA PRO A 20 -9.46 -1.06 18.45
C PRO A 20 -10.69 -1.33 19.34
N ILE A 21 -10.53 -1.21 20.65
CA ILE A 21 -11.63 -1.40 21.61
C ILE A 21 -12.68 -0.28 21.53
N SER A 22 -12.31 0.86 21.00
CA SER A 22 -13.22 1.97 20.68
C SER A 22 -12.68 2.79 19.50
N LEU A 23 -13.52 3.63 18.92
CA LEU A 23 -13.13 4.51 17.81
C LEU A 23 -12.55 5.86 18.27
N ASN A 24 -12.16 5.98 19.54
CA ASN A 24 -11.45 7.17 19.98
C ASN A 24 -10.00 7.19 19.45
N SER A 25 -9.40 8.35 19.38
CA SER A 25 -8.06 8.54 18.79
C SER A 25 -6.97 7.79 19.54
N ALA A 26 -7.10 7.59 20.85
CA ALA A 26 -6.10 6.91 21.67
C ALA A 26 -6.07 5.40 21.38
N ASP A 27 -7.23 4.76 21.31
CA ASP A 27 -7.34 3.32 21.05
C ASP A 27 -6.92 2.98 19.61
N ILE A 28 -7.36 3.76 18.63
CA ILE A 28 -6.93 3.60 17.22
C ILE A 28 -5.41 3.75 17.12
N ARG A 29 -4.84 4.75 17.78
CA ARG A 29 -3.40 5.00 17.82
C ARG A 29 -2.63 3.84 18.44
N ALA A 30 -3.13 3.30 19.55
CA ALA A 30 -2.50 2.19 20.25
C ALA A 30 -2.34 0.98 19.31
N GLU A 31 -3.37 0.63 18.55
CA GLU A 31 -3.30 -0.49 17.60
C GLU A 31 -2.37 -0.22 16.41
N LYS A 32 -2.39 1.00 15.85
CA LYS A 32 -1.43 1.38 14.79
C LYS A 32 0.02 1.28 15.26
N VAL A 33 0.31 1.79 16.46
CA VAL A 33 1.67 1.77 17.05
C VAL A 33 2.15 0.34 17.29
N LYS A 34 1.29 -0.59 17.71
CA LYS A 34 1.65 -2.01 17.86
C LYS A 34 2.17 -2.59 16.55
N VAL A 35 1.47 -2.36 15.44
CA VAL A 35 1.90 -2.83 14.11
C VAL A 35 3.23 -2.19 13.71
N LEU A 36 3.34 -0.86 13.82
CA LEU A 36 4.55 -0.14 13.42
C LEU A 36 5.78 -0.57 14.24
N LYS A 37 5.62 -0.86 15.53
CA LYS A 37 6.69 -1.39 16.39
C LYS A 37 7.05 -2.85 16.07
N SER A 38 6.14 -3.59 15.46
CA SER A 38 6.34 -4.98 15.04
C SER A 38 6.90 -5.10 13.61
N MET A 39 7.10 -4.00 12.90
CA MET A 39 7.74 -4.04 11.59
C MET A 39 9.18 -4.53 11.72
N HIS A 40 9.51 -5.52 10.90
CA HIS A 40 10.87 -6.07 10.86
C HIS A 40 11.85 -5.01 10.36
N VAL A 41 12.77 -4.59 11.23
CA VAL A 41 13.84 -3.64 10.86
C VAL A 41 14.91 -4.39 10.09
N LEU A 42 15.09 -4.04 8.84
CA LEU A 42 15.95 -4.76 7.89
C LEU A 42 17.44 -4.49 8.13
N LYS A 43 18.24 -5.54 8.02
CA LYS A 43 19.69 -5.42 7.90
C LYS A 43 20.07 -4.95 6.48
N PRO A 44 21.23 -4.32 6.29
CA PRO A 44 21.63 -3.81 4.97
C PRO A 44 21.58 -4.86 3.84
N GLU A 45 21.98 -6.10 4.13
CA GLU A 45 21.96 -7.21 3.17
C GLU A 45 20.54 -7.62 2.77
N GLU A 46 19.59 -7.56 3.71
CA GLU A 46 18.17 -7.84 3.48
C GLU A 46 17.52 -6.73 2.62
N VAL A 47 17.88 -5.47 2.87
CA VAL A 47 17.42 -4.34 2.05
C VAL A 47 17.82 -4.55 0.60
N ARG A 48 19.07 -4.93 0.34
CA ARG A 48 19.57 -5.17 -1.01
C ARG A 48 18.79 -6.27 -1.75
N GLN A 49 18.31 -7.26 -1.04
CA GLN A 49 17.55 -8.38 -1.61
C GLN A 49 16.05 -8.09 -1.74
N GLN A 50 15.51 -7.27 -0.84
CA GLN A 50 14.07 -7.11 -0.70
C GLN A 50 13.55 -5.77 -1.21
N PHE A 51 14.42 -4.79 -1.43
CA PHE A 51 14.03 -3.45 -1.88
C PHE A 51 14.75 -3.05 -3.16
N VAL A 52 14.01 -2.40 -4.04
CA VAL A 52 14.53 -1.74 -5.22
C VAL A 52 14.12 -0.28 -5.22
N ARG A 53 15.01 0.58 -5.73
CA ARG A 53 14.74 2.00 -5.93
C ARG A 53 15.06 2.43 -7.35
N GLY A 54 14.51 3.53 -7.79
CA GLY A 54 14.77 4.09 -9.11
C GLY A 54 14.36 5.55 -9.19
N GLN A 55 14.71 6.15 -10.30
CA GLN A 55 14.26 7.49 -10.68
C GLN A 55 13.51 7.38 -12.00
N TYR A 56 12.47 8.22 -12.19
CA TYR A 56 11.83 8.29 -13.50
C TYR A 56 12.76 8.95 -14.53
N ASP A 57 12.72 8.43 -15.72
CA ASP A 57 13.40 8.95 -16.88
C ASP A 57 12.44 9.73 -17.78
N ARG A 58 12.95 10.29 -18.87
CA ARG A 58 12.13 10.91 -19.92
C ARG A 58 11.07 9.94 -20.41
N GLY A 59 9.89 10.45 -20.67
CA GLY A 59 8.79 9.61 -21.14
C GLY A 59 7.60 10.43 -21.61
N THR A 60 6.47 9.74 -21.80
CA THR A 60 5.21 10.37 -22.18
C THR A 60 4.11 9.95 -21.20
N ILE A 61 3.42 10.92 -20.62
CA ILE A 61 2.25 10.70 -19.76
C ILE A 61 1.08 11.46 -20.36
N ASP A 62 -0.03 10.76 -20.62
CA ASP A 62 -1.24 11.33 -21.25
C ASP A 62 -0.95 12.15 -22.52
N GLY A 63 0.00 11.68 -23.33
CA GLY A 63 0.40 12.31 -24.58
C GLY A 63 1.37 13.48 -24.44
N GLN A 64 1.73 13.88 -23.22
CA GLN A 64 2.68 14.97 -22.96
C GLN A 64 4.07 14.43 -22.64
N GLN A 65 5.10 15.03 -23.25
CA GLN A 65 6.48 14.72 -22.95
C GLN A 65 6.83 15.19 -21.54
N VAL A 66 7.46 14.33 -20.76
CA VAL A 66 7.94 14.62 -19.41
C VAL A 66 9.45 14.48 -19.33
N LYS A 67 10.08 15.38 -18.57
CA LYS A 67 11.53 15.37 -18.31
C LYS A 67 11.91 14.20 -17.39
N ALA A 68 13.17 13.79 -17.45
CA ALA A 68 13.77 12.94 -16.42
C ALA A 68 13.85 13.67 -15.08
N TYR A 69 13.88 12.93 -13.98
CA TYR A 69 13.94 13.51 -12.62
C TYR A 69 15.10 14.51 -12.45
N ARG A 70 16.29 14.16 -12.93
CA ARG A 70 17.49 15.02 -12.85
C ARG A 70 17.46 16.24 -13.78
N GLU A 71 16.45 16.34 -14.63
CA GLU A 71 16.22 17.49 -15.51
C GLU A 71 15.14 18.44 -14.98
N GLU A 72 14.52 18.07 -13.85
CA GLU A 72 13.52 18.92 -13.21
C GLU A 72 14.17 20.14 -12.59
N ASP A 73 13.43 21.23 -12.56
CA ASP A 73 13.90 22.48 -11.98
C ASP A 73 14.23 22.28 -10.48
N LYS A 74 15.36 22.81 -10.06
CA LYS A 74 15.91 22.71 -8.68
C LYS A 74 16.35 21.31 -8.25
N VAL A 75 16.49 20.36 -9.15
CA VAL A 75 17.08 19.04 -8.87
C VAL A 75 18.55 19.05 -9.32
N ALA A 76 19.44 18.60 -8.44
CA ALA A 76 20.86 18.44 -8.79
C ALA A 76 21.01 17.33 -9.86
N SER A 77 21.88 17.56 -10.85
CA SER A 77 22.09 16.61 -11.96
C SER A 77 22.65 15.25 -11.51
N ASP A 78 23.27 15.19 -10.35
CA ASP A 78 23.81 14.00 -9.70
C ASP A 78 22.93 13.47 -8.56
N SER A 79 21.72 14.01 -8.40
CA SER A 79 20.80 13.59 -7.32
C SER A 79 20.56 12.09 -7.31
N LYS A 80 20.71 11.48 -6.15
CA LYS A 80 20.42 10.07 -5.88
C LYS A 80 19.06 9.83 -5.21
N THR A 81 18.26 10.87 -5.01
CA THR A 81 16.94 10.78 -4.37
C THR A 81 16.02 9.85 -5.15
N PRO A 82 15.51 8.77 -4.56
CA PRO A 82 14.65 7.86 -5.27
C PRO A 82 13.26 8.48 -5.51
N THR A 83 12.75 8.33 -6.73
CA THR A 83 11.38 8.70 -7.09
C THR A 83 10.47 7.50 -7.23
N PHE A 84 11.02 6.30 -7.12
CA PHE A 84 10.32 5.02 -7.10
C PHE A 84 10.97 4.10 -6.07
N VAL A 85 10.14 3.43 -5.29
CA VAL A 85 10.56 2.40 -4.34
C VAL A 85 9.57 1.23 -4.42
N SER A 86 10.07 0.01 -4.44
CA SER A 86 9.29 -1.20 -4.26
C SER A 86 10.04 -2.16 -3.36
N GLY A 87 9.32 -2.88 -2.51
CA GLY A 87 9.95 -3.82 -1.60
C GLY A 87 8.98 -4.70 -0.85
N LYS A 88 9.56 -5.64 -0.11
CA LYS A 88 8.83 -6.57 0.76
C LYS A 88 9.04 -6.17 2.22
N VAL A 89 7.94 -6.03 2.94
CA VAL A 89 7.90 -5.73 4.38
C VAL A 89 7.34 -6.93 5.13
N LEU A 90 7.89 -7.23 6.29
CA LEU A 90 7.40 -8.25 7.20
C LEU A 90 6.96 -7.60 8.51
N ILE A 91 5.97 -8.19 9.15
CA ILE A 91 5.46 -7.77 10.45
C ILE A 91 5.64 -8.94 11.43
N ASP A 92 6.49 -8.74 12.44
CA ASP A 92 6.90 -9.76 13.40
C ASP A 92 5.91 -9.81 14.58
N ASN A 93 4.69 -10.25 14.29
CA ASN A 93 3.68 -10.56 15.30
C ASN A 93 2.95 -11.86 14.96
N PHE A 94 2.17 -12.40 15.90
CA PHE A 94 1.49 -13.69 15.71
C PHE A 94 0.48 -13.69 14.55
N ARG A 95 -0.16 -12.55 14.27
CA ARG A 95 -1.16 -12.44 13.21
C ARG A 95 -0.52 -12.48 11.82
N TRP A 96 0.60 -11.80 11.65
CA TRP A 96 1.20 -11.54 10.34
C TRP A 96 2.53 -12.28 10.10
N ALA A 97 2.99 -13.08 11.08
CA ALA A 97 4.21 -13.86 10.91
C ALA A 97 4.17 -14.70 9.64
N GLY A 98 5.17 -14.52 8.77
CA GLY A 98 5.28 -15.22 7.49
C GLY A 98 4.41 -14.66 6.35
N VAL A 99 3.59 -13.64 6.59
CA VAL A 99 2.81 -12.97 5.53
C VAL A 99 3.62 -11.81 4.94
N PRO A 100 3.98 -11.84 3.65
CA PRO A 100 4.69 -10.75 3.01
C PRO A 100 3.75 -9.59 2.66
N PHE A 101 4.19 -8.38 2.92
CA PHE A 101 3.55 -7.15 2.45
C PHE A 101 4.40 -6.55 1.35
N TYR A 102 3.94 -6.61 0.12
CA TYR A 102 4.60 -5.98 -1.00
C TYR A 102 4.13 -4.54 -1.14
N ILE A 103 5.07 -3.61 -1.13
CA ILE A 103 4.78 -2.18 -1.30
C ILE A 103 5.40 -1.68 -2.59
N ARG A 104 4.72 -0.73 -3.21
CA ARG A 104 5.21 -0.02 -4.38
C ARG A 104 4.68 1.40 -4.36
N THR A 105 5.59 2.36 -4.47
CA THR A 105 5.25 3.78 -4.58
C THR A 105 6.19 4.48 -5.54
N GLY A 106 5.71 5.51 -6.21
CA GLY A 106 6.55 6.29 -7.12
C GLY A 106 5.86 7.54 -7.63
N LYS A 107 6.69 8.47 -8.10
CA LYS A 107 6.26 9.66 -8.82
C LYS A 107 6.17 9.36 -10.31
N ARG A 108 5.32 10.07 -11.03
CA ARG A 108 5.14 9.95 -12.50
C ARG A 108 4.92 8.52 -12.98
N LEU A 109 4.20 7.70 -12.19
CA LEU A 109 3.73 6.41 -12.65
C LEU A 109 2.60 6.60 -13.68
N LYS A 110 2.41 5.61 -14.56
CA LYS A 110 1.40 5.65 -15.65
C LYS A 110 -0.01 6.02 -15.17
N ARG A 111 -0.36 5.69 -13.94
CA ARG A 111 -1.66 6.04 -13.34
C ARG A 111 -1.44 6.56 -11.92
N LYS A 112 -2.12 7.66 -11.59
CA LYS A 112 -2.22 8.12 -10.21
C LYS A 112 -3.31 7.30 -9.51
N SER A 113 -2.91 6.30 -8.74
CA SER A 113 -3.84 5.42 -8.02
C SER A 113 -3.27 4.95 -6.70
N ILE A 114 -4.17 4.68 -5.76
CA ILE A 114 -3.85 4.03 -4.49
C ILE A 114 -4.77 2.82 -4.37
N GLN A 115 -4.16 1.66 -4.26
CA GLN A 115 -4.86 0.39 -4.24
C GLN A 115 -4.20 -0.55 -3.23
N VAL A 116 -5.00 -1.35 -2.56
CA VAL A 116 -4.57 -2.47 -1.75
C VAL A 116 -5.11 -3.74 -2.37
N VAL A 117 -4.24 -4.73 -2.55
CA VAL A 117 -4.62 -6.05 -3.05
C VAL A 117 -4.24 -7.07 -1.98
N VAL A 118 -5.24 -7.79 -1.48
CA VAL A 118 -5.04 -8.93 -0.59
C VAL A 118 -5.22 -10.20 -1.42
N GLU A 119 -4.15 -10.93 -1.58
CA GLU A 119 -4.14 -12.24 -2.21
C GLU A 119 -4.36 -13.31 -1.14
N PHE A 120 -5.43 -14.09 -1.28
CA PHE A 120 -5.72 -15.18 -0.36
C PHE A 120 -4.84 -16.39 -0.69
N LYS A 121 -4.55 -17.18 0.34
CA LYS A 121 -3.81 -18.43 0.15
C LYS A 121 -4.54 -19.35 -0.82
N GLU A 122 -3.76 -20.09 -1.58
CA GLU A 122 -4.29 -21.16 -2.42
C GLU A 122 -5.09 -22.16 -1.60
N VAL A 123 -6.14 -22.70 -2.21
CA VAL A 123 -6.88 -23.79 -1.58
C VAL A 123 -6.02 -25.05 -1.52
N PRO A 124 -5.93 -25.73 -0.36
CA PRO A 124 -5.05 -26.88 -0.19
C PRO A 124 -5.45 -28.08 -1.04
N MET A 125 -6.71 -28.14 -1.47
CA MET A 125 -7.24 -29.17 -2.35
C MET A 125 -8.34 -28.59 -3.22
N ASN A 126 -8.23 -28.79 -4.53
CA ASN A 126 -9.20 -28.31 -5.51
C ASN A 126 -9.86 -29.48 -6.22
N LEU A 127 -11.14 -29.67 -5.98
CA LEU A 127 -11.96 -30.72 -6.64
C LEU A 127 -12.24 -30.41 -8.12
N TYR A 128 -12.08 -29.16 -8.54
CA TYR A 128 -12.29 -28.70 -9.91
C TYR A 128 -10.98 -28.63 -10.70
N TYR A 129 -9.94 -29.28 -10.20
CA TYR A 129 -8.61 -29.26 -10.79
C TYR A 129 -8.58 -30.16 -12.05
N GLN A 130 -8.39 -29.55 -13.19
CA GLN A 130 -7.87 -30.25 -14.35
C GLN A 130 -6.34 -30.19 -14.28
N LYS A 131 -5.66 -31.32 -14.50
CA LYS A 131 -4.21 -31.55 -14.30
C LYS A 131 -3.27 -30.45 -14.82
N ASP A 132 -3.75 -29.58 -15.70
CA ASP A 132 -2.95 -28.57 -16.41
C ASP A 132 -3.40 -27.12 -16.18
N LYS A 133 -4.33 -26.85 -15.25
CA LYS A 133 -4.81 -25.48 -14.96
C LYS A 133 -4.73 -25.19 -13.48
N HIS A 134 -3.76 -24.35 -13.10
CA HIS A 134 -3.79 -23.66 -11.81
C HIS A 134 -5.02 -22.74 -11.74
N LEU A 135 -5.74 -22.77 -10.64
CA LEU A 135 -6.69 -21.72 -10.31
C LEU A 135 -5.93 -20.51 -9.81
N ASP A 136 -6.28 -19.35 -10.30
CA ASP A 136 -5.76 -18.11 -9.75
C ASP A 136 -6.21 -17.95 -8.30
N SER A 137 -5.36 -17.33 -7.46
CA SER A 137 -5.73 -17.00 -6.09
C SER A 137 -6.94 -16.08 -6.05
N ASN A 138 -7.80 -16.25 -5.06
CA ASN A 138 -8.85 -15.27 -4.81
C ASN A 138 -8.23 -13.95 -4.34
N LEU A 139 -8.81 -12.82 -4.76
CA LEU A 139 -8.31 -11.50 -4.44
C LEU A 139 -9.40 -10.64 -3.79
N LEU A 140 -9.00 -9.87 -2.78
CA LEU A 140 -9.74 -8.70 -2.32
C LEU A 140 -8.98 -7.45 -2.76
N VAL A 141 -9.64 -6.60 -3.54
CA VAL A 141 -9.06 -5.36 -4.06
C VAL A 141 -9.79 -4.17 -3.45
N ILE A 142 -9.05 -3.31 -2.75
CA ILE A 142 -9.56 -2.07 -2.16
C ILE A 142 -8.97 -0.91 -2.95
N ASN A 143 -9.81 -0.20 -3.68
CA ASN A 143 -9.44 1.02 -4.39
C ASN A 143 -9.69 2.22 -3.47
N ILE A 144 -8.64 2.99 -3.19
CA ILE A 144 -8.69 4.19 -2.34
C ILE A 144 -8.78 5.45 -3.20
N GLN A 145 -8.03 5.51 -4.31
CA GLN A 145 -8.04 6.62 -5.26
C GLN A 145 -7.75 6.11 -6.68
N PRO A 146 -8.29 6.73 -7.73
CA PRO A 146 -9.24 7.85 -7.78
C PRO A 146 -10.70 7.43 -7.57
N ASN A 147 -11.01 6.15 -7.68
CA ASN A 147 -12.36 5.61 -7.59
C ASN A 147 -12.44 4.69 -6.38
N GLU A 148 -13.02 5.19 -5.31
CA GLU A 148 -13.19 4.42 -4.09
C GLU A 148 -14.15 3.24 -4.31
N GLY A 149 -13.74 2.09 -3.80
CA GLY A 149 -14.53 0.87 -3.95
C GLY A 149 -13.79 -0.37 -3.50
N VAL A 150 -14.53 -1.46 -3.47
CA VAL A 150 -14.01 -2.78 -3.09
C VAL A 150 -14.48 -3.80 -4.12
N SER A 151 -13.61 -4.71 -4.52
CA SER A 151 -14.00 -5.86 -5.32
C SER A 151 -13.38 -7.15 -4.79
N ILE A 152 -14.13 -8.22 -4.91
CA ILE A 152 -13.69 -9.57 -4.58
C ILE A 152 -13.68 -10.38 -5.87
N HIS A 153 -12.53 -10.97 -6.17
CA HIS A 153 -12.34 -11.84 -7.32
C HIS A 153 -12.29 -13.28 -6.84
N LEU A 154 -13.16 -14.10 -7.36
CA LEU A 154 -13.33 -15.49 -6.97
C LEU A 154 -13.30 -16.41 -8.21
N ASN A 155 -13.08 -17.69 -7.99
CA ASN A 155 -13.25 -18.70 -9.01
C ASN A 155 -14.63 -19.35 -8.83
N GLY A 156 -15.51 -19.18 -9.80
CA GLY A 156 -16.85 -19.78 -9.85
C GLY A 156 -16.90 -20.98 -10.79
N LYS A 157 -17.88 -21.86 -10.61
CA LYS A 157 -18.15 -22.93 -11.59
C LYS A 157 -18.87 -22.34 -12.79
N LYS A 158 -18.46 -22.67 -14.01
CA LYS A 158 -19.20 -22.34 -15.22
C LYS A 158 -20.57 -23.03 -15.25
N TYR A 159 -21.57 -22.34 -15.80
CA TYR A 159 -22.92 -22.90 -16.02
C TYR A 159 -22.99 -23.79 -17.27
N VAL A 160 -22.01 -24.66 -17.46
CA VAL A 160 -21.93 -25.63 -18.54
C VAL A 160 -21.77 -27.04 -17.97
N GLN A 161 -22.02 -28.07 -18.79
CA GLN A 161 -21.70 -29.44 -18.39
C GLN A 161 -20.19 -29.57 -18.19
N GLY A 162 -19.77 -30.07 -17.01
CA GLY A 162 -18.38 -30.25 -16.68
C GLY A 162 -17.97 -29.58 -15.38
N ILE A 163 -16.67 -29.56 -15.12
CA ILE A 163 -16.04 -29.04 -13.90
C ILE A 163 -15.22 -27.78 -14.17
N GLU A 164 -15.46 -27.10 -15.29
CA GLU A 164 -14.73 -25.88 -15.62
C GLU A 164 -15.08 -24.72 -14.69
N THR A 165 -14.08 -23.91 -14.40
CA THR A 165 -14.22 -22.70 -13.62
C THR A 165 -14.10 -21.45 -14.49
N GLU A 166 -14.66 -20.36 -13.99
CA GLU A 166 -14.55 -19.02 -14.56
C GLU A 166 -14.31 -17.98 -13.47
N PRO A 167 -13.62 -16.88 -13.77
CA PRO A 167 -13.49 -15.79 -12.82
C PRO A 167 -14.83 -15.11 -12.58
N VAL A 168 -15.18 -14.92 -11.31
CA VAL A 168 -16.36 -14.18 -10.86
C VAL A 168 -15.89 -12.97 -10.09
N GLN A 169 -16.43 -11.79 -10.38
CA GLN A 169 -16.13 -10.57 -9.66
C GLN A 169 -17.40 -9.98 -9.04
N LEU A 170 -17.32 -9.72 -7.74
CA LEU A 170 -18.28 -8.92 -7.00
C LEU A 170 -17.64 -7.57 -6.72
N SER A 171 -18.30 -6.46 -7.04
CA SER A 171 -17.74 -5.13 -6.83
C SER A 171 -18.75 -4.15 -6.26
N TYR A 172 -18.26 -3.33 -5.35
CA TYR A 172 -18.92 -2.12 -4.86
C TYR A 172 -18.08 -0.92 -5.26
N ALA A 173 -18.70 0.10 -5.78
CA ALA A 173 -18.06 1.39 -6.05
C ALA A 173 -18.95 2.51 -5.47
N MET A 174 -18.30 3.53 -4.94
CA MET A 174 -18.99 4.73 -4.47
C MET A 174 -19.81 5.35 -5.61
N SER A 175 -21.07 5.69 -5.35
CA SER A 175 -21.94 6.31 -6.34
C SER A 175 -21.44 7.70 -6.74
N ALA A 176 -21.81 8.16 -7.94
CA ALA A 176 -21.49 9.53 -8.37
C ALA A 176 -22.07 10.59 -7.43
N GLN A 177 -23.24 10.33 -6.86
CA GLN A 177 -23.90 11.23 -5.93
C GLN A 177 -23.16 11.30 -4.58
N ASP A 178 -22.67 10.15 -4.06
CA ASP A 178 -21.89 10.14 -2.84
C ASP A 178 -20.55 10.86 -3.03
N LYS A 179 -19.92 10.68 -4.20
CA LYS A 179 -18.68 11.41 -4.55
C LYS A 179 -18.88 12.93 -4.56
N MET A 180 -20.00 13.42 -5.09
CA MET A 180 -20.32 14.84 -5.10
C MET A 180 -20.59 15.40 -3.70
N ASN A 181 -21.09 14.56 -2.79
CA ASN A 181 -21.38 14.94 -1.41
C ASN A 181 -20.18 14.70 -0.47
N THR A 182 -19.10 14.10 -0.95
CA THR A 182 -17.91 13.86 -0.12
C THR A 182 -17.14 15.17 0.05
N VAL A 183 -16.97 15.57 1.30
CA VAL A 183 -16.18 16.76 1.67
C VAL A 183 -14.71 16.51 1.34
N ASP A 184 -14.01 17.54 0.89
CA ASP A 184 -12.58 17.47 0.60
C ASP A 184 -11.78 17.00 1.83
N ALA A 185 -10.76 16.19 1.61
CA ALA A 185 -9.96 15.64 2.70
C ALA A 185 -9.29 16.72 3.57
N TYR A 186 -8.90 17.86 2.99
CA TYR A 186 -8.33 18.97 3.74
C TYR A 186 -9.37 19.71 4.58
N GLU A 187 -10.60 19.83 4.09
CA GLU A 187 -11.69 20.42 4.87
C GLU A 187 -12.00 19.55 6.10
N ASN A 188 -12.05 18.21 5.92
CA ASN A 188 -12.22 17.29 7.04
C ASN A 188 -11.10 17.42 8.07
N LEU A 189 -9.83 17.50 7.63
CA LEU A 189 -8.71 17.70 8.55
C LEU A 189 -8.78 19.04 9.31
N LEU A 190 -9.20 20.12 8.65
CA LEU A 190 -9.41 21.40 9.33
C LEU A 190 -10.53 21.33 10.36
N TYR A 191 -11.62 20.66 10.03
CA TYR A 191 -12.73 20.45 10.95
C TYR A 191 -12.31 19.62 12.18
N ASP A 192 -11.57 18.52 11.98
CA ASP A 192 -11.01 17.69 13.05
C ASP A 192 -10.08 18.52 13.96
N CYS A 193 -9.24 19.36 13.35
CA CYS A 193 -8.36 20.27 14.09
C CYS A 193 -9.14 21.26 14.99
N LEU A 194 -10.20 21.86 14.45
CA LEU A 194 -11.05 22.80 15.21
C LEU A 194 -11.80 22.10 16.36
N LYS A 195 -12.15 20.82 16.18
CA LYS A 195 -12.79 20.01 17.23
C LYS A 195 -11.81 19.39 18.23
N GLY A 196 -10.51 19.46 17.97
CA GLY A 196 -9.50 18.78 18.77
C GLY A 196 -9.50 17.25 18.57
N ASP A 197 -10.09 16.75 17.48
CA ASP A 197 -10.05 15.33 17.15
C ASP A 197 -8.71 14.98 16.51
N ALA A 198 -7.92 14.17 17.20
CA ALA A 198 -6.59 13.75 16.75
C ALA A 198 -6.58 12.44 15.95
N THR A 199 -7.74 11.87 15.62
CA THR A 199 -7.86 10.54 15.01
C THR A 199 -7.12 10.44 13.66
N ASN A 200 -7.24 11.47 12.82
CA ASN A 200 -6.62 11.52 11.50
C ASN A 200 -5.20 12.08 11.49
N PHE A 201 -4.70 12.54 12.64
CA PHE A 201 -3.35 13.10 12.76
C PHE A 201 -2.34 12.05 13.20
N THR A 202 -1.13 12.11 12.60
CA THR A 202 -0.03 11.21 12.95
C THR A 202 0.55 11.61 14.30
N HIS A 203 0.61 10.67 15.24
CA HIS A 203 1.23 10.87 16.54
C HIS A 203 2.74 10.64 16.49
N TRP A 204 3.46 11.22 17.46
CA TRP A 204 4.92 11.11 17.55
C TRP A 204 5.43 9.65 17.58
N GLU A 205 4.76 8.77 18.35
CA GLU A 205 5.13 7.36 18.42
C GLU A 205 4.97 6.61 17.08
N GLU A 206 3.92 6.93 16.32
CA GLU A 206 3.73 6.39 14.98
C GLU A 206 4.86 6.87 14.06
N LEU A 207 5.14 8.16 14.09
CA LEU A 207 6.18 8.79 13.27
C LEU A 207 7.55 8.20 13.58
N LYS A 208 7.93 8.13 14.87
CA LYS A 208 9.20 7.56 15.32
C LYS A 208 9.39 6.12 14.86
N SER A 209 8.36 5.29 14.99
CA SER A 209 8.42 3.89 14.58
C SER A 209 8.56 3.74 13.05
N THR A 210 7.84 4.57 12.30
CA THR A 210 7.93 4.61 10.83
C THR A 210 9.32 5.05 10.36
N TRP A 211 9.87 6.11 10.94
CA TRP A 211 11.20 6.59 10.58
C TRP A 211 12.29 5.57 10.89
N LYS A 212 12.23 4.92 12.05
CA LYS A 212 13.19 3.85 12.38
C LYS A 212 13.28 2.78 11.28
N PHE A 213 12.15 2.43 10.68
CA PHE A 213 12.12 1.47 9.57
C PHE A 213 12.66 2.09 8.27
N VAL A 214 12.25 3.29 7.91
CA VAL A 214 12.67 3.98 6.68
C VAL A 214 14.17 4.27 6.71
N ASP A 215 14.68 4.74 7.85
CA ASP A 215 16.09 5.04 8.03
C ASP A 215 16.96 3.79 7.82
N SER A 216 16.52 2.61 8.28
CA SER A 216 17.26 1.37 8.06
C SER A 216 17.42 1.03 6.56
N ILE A 217 16.45 1.39 5.73
CA ILE A 217 16.52 1.22 4.28
C ILE A 217 17.46 2.26 3.66
N GLN A 218 17.36 3.51 4.09
CA GLN A 218 18.20 4.60 3.58
C GLN A 218 19.68 4.38 3.93
N GLU A 219 19.98 4.04 5.18
CA GLU A 219 21.35 3.73 5.63
C GLU A 219 21.96 2.57 4.84
N ALA A 220 21.15 1.54 4.52
CA ALA A 220 21.61 0.44 3.70
C ALA A 220 21.97 0.89 2.28
N TRP A 221 21.13 1.73 1.68
CA TRP A 221 21.41 2.26 0.35
C TRP A 221 22.64 3.17 0.31
N ASP A 222 22.86 3.96 1.36
CA ASP A 222 24.05 4.82 1.46
C ASP A 222 25.34 4.01 1.67
N LYS A 223 25.24 2.85 2.32
CA LYS A 223 26.36 1.95 2.57
C LYS A 223 26.82 1.19 1.32
N PHE A 224 25.91 0.85 0.41
CA PHE A 224 26.21 0.01 -0.76
C PHE A 224 26.37 0.79 -2.08
N GLU A 225 26.30 2.09 -2.05
CA GLU A 225 26.67 2.99 -3.14
C GLU A 225 28.02 3.69 -2.87
#